data_655b03e0e9ad5f89ab4fecac48fba0b2
#
_entry.id   655b03e0e9ad5f89ab4fecac48fba0b2
#
_cell.length_a   1.000
_cell.length_b   1.000
_cell.length_c   1.000
_cell.angle_alpha   90.00
_cell.angle_beta   90.00
_cell.angle_gamma   90.00
#
_symmetry.space_group_name_H-M   'P 1'
#
loop_
_entity.id
_entity.type
_entity.pdbx_description
1 polymer ?
#
loop_
_entity_poly.entity_id
_entity_poly.type
_entity_poly.pdbx_seq_one_letter_code
_entity_poly.pdbx_strand_id
1 'polypeptide(L)'
;GSAWLPKSEILNSKRASTSSTRSFGIDITTEEPQEPYEMDIRELAERLRPFHYDFLVFDACFMSSIEVLYEMRNSFDYIISSPTEVLATGFPYKEILPELLSNSPNYSEIVEKYIAQYNEKKGVLKSASMTVVKTSVLKSFSESLKELINHDVTVPDISTILQYDQEATSWLFDIGGFVSLFKNSERKELVIKLLSDMILSYRYVLR
;
A
#
# COMPACT_ATOMS: atom_id res chain seq x y z
N GLY A 1 11.41 -1.34 -4.62
CA GLY A 1 10.32 -0.45 -4.94
C GLY A 1 9.51 -0.15 -3.70
N SER A 2 8.91 0.99 -3.66
CA SER A 2 8.11 1.40 -2.53
C SER A 2 7.15 2.49 -2.98
N ALA A 3 6.14 2.80 -2.29
CA ALA A 3 5.03 3.72 -2.46
C ALA A 3 5.05 4.70 -3.66
N TRP A 4 3.91 4.98 -4.19
CA TRP A 4 3.71 5.87 -5.34
C TRP A 4 3.78 7.36 -4.95
N LEU A 5 4.56 8.14 -5.70
CA LEU A 5 4.53 9.60 -5.71
C LEU A 5 4.50 10.11 -7.17
N PRO A 6 3.75 11.20 -7.48
CA PRO A 6 3.72 11.75 -8.83
C PRO A 6 5.10 12.24 -9.29
N LYS A 7 5.48 11.93 -10.53
CA LYS A 7 6.76 12.38 -11.12
C LYS A 7 6.96 13.90 -11.05
N SER A 8 5.88 14.69 -11.15
CA SER A 8 5.93 16.15 -11.10
C SER A 8 6.40 16.73 -9.76
N GLU A 9 6.16 16.03 -8.67
CA GLU A 9 6.59 16.49 -7.34
C GLU A 9 8.06 16.20 -7.06
N ILE A 10 8.64 15.27 -7.81
CA ILE A 10 10.02 14.84 -7.71
C ILE A 10 10.98 15.87 -8.29
N LEU A 11 10.63 16.41 -9.46
CA LEU A 11 11.48 17.36 -10.18
C LEU A 11 11.68 18.67 -9.40
N ASN A 12 10.78 18.97 -8.45
CA ASN A 12 10.84 20.16 -7.61
C ASN A 12 11.53 19.94 -6.25
N SER A 13 11.79 18.71 -5.85
CA SER A 13 12.51 18.40 -4.63
C SER A 13 14.00 18.26 -4.94
N LYS A 14 14.85 19.16 -4.41
CA LYS A 14 16.32 19.07 -4.45
C LYS A 14 16.90 17.84 -3.72
N ARG A 15 16.07 16.85 -3.37
CA ARG A 15 16.42 15.56 -2.79
C ARG A 15 16.34 14.44 -3.82
N ALA A 16 17.00 14.62 -4.95
CA ALA A 16 17.30 13.55 -5.88
C ALA A 16 18.47 12.69 -5.37
N SER A 17 18.43 12.24 -4.16
CA SER A 17 19.40 11.24 -3.70
C SER A 17 18.71 10.22 -2.82
N THR A 18 18.72 9.02 -3.28
CA THR A 18 18.87 7.75 -2.55
C THR A 18 17.69 6.90 -2.20
N SER A 19 16.44 7.18 -2.45
CA SER A 19 15.49 6.07 -2.49
C SER A 19 14.32 6.38 -3.41
N SER A 20 14.26 5.66 -4.50
CA SER A 20 13.12 5.68 -5.38
C SER A 20 11.95 5.01 -4.68
N THR A 21 11.10 5.80 -4.08
CA THR A 21 9.86 5.32 -3.45
C THR A 21 8.70 5.25 -4.44
N ARG A 22 8.97 5.23 -5.76
CA ARG A 22 7.98 5.62 -6.78
C ARG A 22 7.76 4.61 -7.87
N SER A 23 8.53 3.56 -7.87
CA SER A 23 8.56 2.64 -8.97
C SER A 23 8.50 1.22 -8.48
N PHE A 24 7.94 0.40 -9.29
CA PHE A 24 8.04 -1.04 -9.17
C PHE A 24 9.24 -1.51 -9.98
N GLY A 25 10.36 -1.75 -9.28
CA GLY A 25 11.60 -2.27 -9.86
C GLY A 25 12.48 -1.22 -10.56
N ILE A 26 13.75 -1.54 -10.67
CA ILE A 26 14.78 -0.74 -11.34
C ILE A 26 15.43 -1.61 -12.39
N ASP A 27 15.50 -1.15 -13.64
CA ASP A 27 16.33 -1.77 -14.64
C ASP A 27 17.76 -1.19 -14.56
N ILE A 28 18.69 -2.04 -14.12
CA ILE A 28 20.11 -1.70 -13.99
C ILE A 28 20.94 -2.18 -15.19
N THR A 29 20.30 -2.73 -16.23
CA THR A 29 21.01 -3.29 -17.39
C THR A 29 21.32 -2.25 -18.47
N THR A 30 20.82 -1.03 -18.34
CA THR A 30 21.15 0.05 -19.28
C THR A 30 22.57 0.54 -19.07
N GLU A 31 23.39 0.50 -20.12
CA GLU A 31 24.79 0.95 -20.11
C GLU A 31 24.95 2.48 -19.91
N GLU A 32 23.85 3.21 -19.90
CA GLU A 32 23.84 4.67 -19.67
C GLU A 32 23.72 4.97 -18.17
N PRO A 33 24.75 5.60 -17.54
CA PRO A 33 24.82 5.77 -16.08
C PRO A 33 23.92 6.89 -15.53
N GLN A 34 23.01 7.46 -16.32
CA GLN A 34 22.42 8.74 -15.93
C GLN A 34 21.05 8.65 -15.26
N GLU A 35 20.22 7.66 -15.51
CA GLU A 35 18.98 7.45 -14.75
C GLU A 35 18.55 5.96 -14.81
N PRO A 36 18.45 5.27 -13.67
CA PRO A 36 17.89 3.93 -13.67
C PRO A 36 16.43 4.01 -14.15
N TYR A 37 16.09 3.20 -15.15
CA TYR A 37 14.71 3.13 -15.64
C TYR A 37 13.83 2.45 -14.59
N GLU A 38 12.88 3.19 -14.06
CA GLU A 38 11.93 2.72 -13.06
C GLU A 38 10.53 2.65 -13.66
N MET A 39 9.80 1.57 -13.39
CA MET A 39 8.43 1.43 -13.85
C MET A 39 7.48 2.21 -12.94
N ASP A 40 6.80 3.20 -13.48
CA ASP A 40 5.73 3.93 -12.77
C ASP A 40 4.53 3.00 -12.50
N ILE A 41 3.93 3.11 -11.30
CA ILE A 41 2.78 2.29 -10.90
C ILE A 41 1.60 2.45 -11.85
N ARG A 42 1.36 3.64 -12.39
CA ARG A 42 0.28 3.88 -13.36
C ARG A 42 0.57 3.19 -14.69
N GLU A 43 1.83 3.21 -15.13
CA GLU A 43 2.22 2.48 -16.33
C GLU A 43 2.04 0.97 -16.13
N LEU A 44 2.44 0.42 -14.97
CA LEU A 44 2.20 -0.97 -14.62
C LEU A 44 0.69 -1.29 -14.63
N ALA A 45 -0.13 -0.46 -14.02
CA ALA A 45 -1.58 -0.63 -13.99
C ALA A 45 -2.20 -0.59 -15.40
N GLU A 46 -1.75 0.31 -16.27
CA GLU A 46 -2.20 0.38 -17.66
C GLU A 46 -1.84 -0.87 -18.46
N ARG A 47 -0.62 -1.39 -18.28
CA ARG A 47 -0.17 -2.63 -18.94
C ARG A 47 -0.94 -3.85 -18.48
N LEU A 48 -1.37 -3.90 -17.22
CA LEU A 48 -2.13 -4.99 -16.65
C LEU A 48 -3.64 -4.88 -16.91
N ARG A 49 -4.15 -3.70 -17.26
CA ARG A 49 -5.59 -3.45 -17.47
C ARG A 49 -6.31 -4.39 -18.44
N PRO A 50 -5.69 -4.89 -19.54
CA PRO A 50 -6.33 -5.85 -20.43
C PRO A 50 -6.58 -7.23 -19.78
N PHE A 51 -5.99 -7.49 -18.63
CA PHE A 51 -6.03 -8.77 -17.93
C PHE A 51 -6.80 -8.62 -16.63
N HIS A 52 -7.43 -9.71 -16.20
CA HIS A 52 -8.08 -9.80 -14.90
C HIS A 52 -7.50 -10.98 -14.13
N TYR A 53 -7.15 -10.75 -12.88
CA TYR A 53 -6.53 -11.72 -11.99
C TYR A 53 -7.27 -11.74 -10.65
N ASP A 54 -7.31 -12.90 -10.01
CA ASP A 54 -7.96 -13.05 -8.71
C ASP A 54 -7.22 -12.23 -7.64
N PHE A 55 -5.89 -12.18 -7.69
CA PHE A 55 -5.11 -11.44 -6.70
C PHE A 55 -3.77 -10.94 -7.23
N LEU A 56 -3.21 -9.96 -6.51
CA LEU A 56 -1.84 -9.47 -6.64
C LEU A 56 -1.15 -9.55 -5.28
N VAL A 57 0.08 -10.04 -5.25
CA VAL A 57 0.98 -9.94 -4.08
C VAL A 57 2.10 -8.97 -4.40
N PHE A 58 2.22 -7.91 -3.63
CA PHE A 58 3.36 -7.01 -3.67
C PHE A 58 4.39 -7.39 -2.61
N ASP A 59 5.51 -7.99 -3.03
CA ASP A 59 6.70 -8.15 -2.19
C ASP A 59 7.58 -6.89 -2.29
N ALA A 60 7.02 -5.78 -1.84
CA ALA A 60 7.63 -4.47 -1.90
C ALA A 60 7.08 -3.56 -0.79
N CYS A 61 7.90 -2.58 -0.37
CA CYS A 61 7.58 -1.66 0.70
C CYS A 61 6.44 -0.71 0.32
N PHE A 62 5.57 -0.37 1.27
CA PHE A 62 4.55 0.70 1.20
C PHE A 62 3.51 0.55 0.07
N MET A 63 3.34 -0.65 -0.50
CA MET A 63 2.40 -0.88 -1.61
C MET A 63 0.93 -0.93 -1.18
N SER A 64 0.63 -0.76 0.11
CA SER A 64 -0.74 -0.59 0.61
C SER A 64 -1.19 0.87 0.67
N SER A 65 -0.49 1.80 0.02
CA SER A 65 -1.01 3.16 -0.10
C SER A 65 -2.29 3.14 -0.94
N ILE A 66 -3.26 3.99 -0.56
CA ILE A 66 -4.57 4.02 -1.23
C ILE A 66 -4.45 4.35 -2.73
N GLU A 67 -3.45 5.14 -3.09
CA GLU A 67 -3.15 5.52 -4.46
C GLU A 67 -2.72 4.31 -5.30
N VAL A 68 -1.79 3.49 -4.79
CA VAL A 68 -1.35 2.25 -5.45
C VAL A 68 -2.50 1.28 -5.61
N LEU A 69 -3.25 1.05 -4.53
CA LEU A 69 -4.40 0.15 -4.53
C LEU A 69 -5.46 0.60 -5.55
N TYR A 70 -5.72 1.90 -5.62
CA TYR A 70 -6.70 2.47 -6.55
C TYR A 70 -6.28 2.31 -8.02
N GLU A 71 -5.01 2.51 -8.34
CA GLU A 71 -4.51 2.29 -9.70
C GLU A 71 -4.65 0.83 -10.15
N MET A 72 -4.38 -0.12 -9.26
CA MET A 72 -4.43 -1.56 -9.56
C MET A 72 -5.84 -2.17 -9.56
N ARG A 73 -6.87 -1.46 -9.07
CA ARG A 73 -8.22 -2.00 -8.78
C ARG A 73 -8.94 -2.65 -9.96
N ASN A 74 -8.60 -2.28 -11.19
CA ASN A 74 -9.32 -2.77 -12.37
C ASN A 74 -8.79 -4.11 -12.89
N SER A 75 -7.66 -4.57 -12.39
CA SER A 75 -6.97 -5.77 -12.87
C SER A 75 -6.95 -6.92 -11.85
N PHE A 76 -7.30 -6.65 -10.60
CA PHE A 76 -7.23 -7.63 -9.51
C PHE A 76 -8.45 -7.55 -8.61
N ASP A 77 -8.93 -8.69 -8.10
CA ASP A 77 -10.01 -8.74 -7.11
C ASP A 77 -9.49 -8.46 -5.71
N TYR A 78 -8.29 -8.94 -5.39
CA TYR A 78 -7.63 -8.74 -4.11
C TYR A 78 -6.18 -8.27 -4.29
N ILE A 79 -5.72 -7.44 -3.37
CA ILE A 79 -4.31 -7.03 -3.30
C ILE A 79 -3.78 -7.32 -1.90
N ILE A 80 -2.66 -8.07 -1.87
CA ILE A 80 -1.92 -8.40 -0.65
C ILE A 80 -0.65 -7.56 -0.66
N SER A 81 -0.50 -6.66 0.31
CA SER A 81 0.59 -5.69 0.33
C SER A 81 0.86 -5.16 1.73
N SER A 82 2.03 -4.55 1.92
CA SER A 82 2.41 -3.95 3.19
C SER A 82 2.23 -2.42 3.18
N PRO A 83 1.64 -1.83 4.23
CA PRO A 83 1.65 -0.38 4.44
C PRO A 83 3.00 0.15 4.95
N THR A 84 3.92 -0.75 5.36
CA THR A 84 5.25 -0.41 5.86
C THR A 84 6.35 -1.01 4.99
N GLU A 85 7.59 -0.89 5.44
CA GLU A 85 8.71 -1.57 4.80
C GLU A 85 8.56 -3.09 4.84
N VAL A 86 8.95 -3.74 3.75
CA VAL A 86 9.14 -5.19 3.66
C VAL A 86 10.63 -5.46 3.73
N LEU A 87 11.05 -6.21 4.75
CA LEU A 87 12.46 -6.56 4.90
C LEU A 87 12.94 -7.48 3.78
N ALA A 88 14.24 -7.48 3.50
CA ALA A 88 14.85 -8.26 2.42
C ALA A 88 14.59 -9.78 2.50
N THR A 89 14.16 -10.28 3.65
CA THR A 89 13.71 -11.67 3.82
C THR A 89 12.46 -11.97 2.98
N GLY A 90 11.63 -10.94 2.68
CA GLY A 90 10.41 -11.06 1.86
C GLY A 90 9.36 -11.98 2.47
N PHE A 91 8.55 -12.56 1.60
CA PHE A 91 7.48 -13.47 1.97
C PHE A 91 7.96 -14.90 2.21
N PRO A 92 7.31 -15.66 3.12
CA PRO A 92 7.56 -17.09 3.31
C PRO A 92 6.92 -17.90 2.16
N TYR A 93 7.44 -17.77 0.95
CA TYR A 93 6.84 -18.37 -0.26
C TYR A 93 6.58 -19.86 -0.14
N LYS A 94 7.48 -20.60 0.52
CA LYS A 94 7.32 -22.03 0.73
C LYS A 94 6.02 -22.37 1.49
N GLU A 95 5.69 -21.53 2.47
CA GLU A 95 4.54 -21.72 3.36
C GLU A 95 3.24 -21.18 2.75
N ILE A 96 3.31 -20.12 1.92
CA ILE A 96 2.12 -19.44 1.39
C ILE A 96 1.71 -19.88 -0.02
N LEU A 97 2.66 -20.38 -0.85
CA LEU A 97 2.36 -20.81 -2.22
C LEU A 97 1.26 -21.87 -2.31
N PRO A 98 1.21 -22.90 -1.46
CA PRO A 98 0.11 -23.88 -1.51
C PRO A 98 -1.27 -23.23 -1.34
N GLU A 99 -1.37 -22.20 -0.49
CA GLU A 99 -2.60 -21.46 -0.25
C GLU A 99 -2.93 -20.52 -1.42
N LEU A 100 -1.93 -19.77 -1.91
CA LEU A 100 -2.09 -18.89 -3.07
C LEU A 100 -2.52 -19.64 -4.33
N LEU A 101 -2.10 -20.87 -4.50
CA LEU A 101 -2.42 -21.71 -5.67
C LEU A 101 -3.65 -22.61 -5.45
N SER A 102 -4.34 -22.47 -4.33
CA SER A 102 -5.58 -23.21 -4.08
C SER A 102 -6.75 -22.65 -4.92
N ASN A 103 -7.78 -23.47 -5.14
CA ASN A 103 -9.00 -23.02 -5.86
C ASN A 103 -9.82 -21.99 -5.07
N SER A 104 -9.52 -21.82 -3.77
CA SER A 104 -10.20 -20.87 -2.88
C SER A 104 -9.19 -20.38 -1.83
N PRO A 105 -8.32 -19.43 -2.21
CA PRO A 105 -7.27 -18.95 -1.31
C PRO A 105 -7.84 -18.34 -0.02
N ASN A 106 -7.31 -18.77 1.13
CA ASN A 106 -7.56 -18.09 2.39
C ASN A 106 -6.53 -16.97 2.59
N TYR A 107 -6.84 -15.79 2.08
CA TYR A 107 -5.93 -14.65 2.12
C TYR A 107 -5.57 -14.22 3.56
N SER A 108 -6.44 -14.44 4.53
CA SER A 108 -6.14 -14.14 5.94
C SER A 108 -5.07 -15.08 6.49
N GLU A 109 -5.09 -16.36 6.11
CA GLU A 109 -4.05 -17.32 6.49
C GLU A 109 -2.69 -16.96 5.87
N ILE A 110 -2.67 -16.48 4.64
CA ILE A 110 -1.44 -16.00 3.98
C ILE A 110 -0.81 -14.86 4.80
N VAL A 111 -1.63 -13.90 5.25
CA VAL A 111 -1.16 -12.79 6.10
C VAL A 111 -0.66 -13.31 7.44
N GLU A 112 -1.36 -14.26 8.06
CA GLU A 112 -0.94 -14.85 9.34
C GLU A 112 0.41 -15.57 9.22
N LYS A 113 0.62 -16.35 8.16
CA LYS A 113 1.91 -17.00 7.89
C LYS A 113 3.05 -15.99 7.69
N TYR A 114 2.78 -14.91 6.96
CA TYR A 114 3.74 -13.82 6.80
C TYR A 114 4.12 -13.20 8.16
N ILE A 115 3.15 -12.83 8.97
CA ILE A 115 3.38 -12.24 10.29
C ILE A 115 4.08 -13.22 11.25
N ALA A 116 3.73 -14.50 11.20
CA ALA A 116 4.38 -15.54 12.02
C ALA A 116 5.89 -15.60 11.77
N GLN A 117 6.34 -15.55 10.49
CA GLN A 117 7.76 -15.52 10.14
C GLN A 117 8.51 -14.38 10.84
N TYR A 118 7.89 -13.20 10.93
CA TYR A 118 8.53 -12.02 11.54
C TYR A 118 8.39 -11.98 13.06
N ASN A 119 7.39 -12.64 13.64
CA ASN A 119 7.25 -12.79 15.09
C ASN A 119 8.40 -13.61 15.70
N GLU A 120 9.00 -14.51 14.93
CA GLU A 120 10.16 -15.33 15.36
C GLU A 120 11.48 -14.53 15.32
N LYS A 121 11.52 -13.40 14.65
CA LYS A 121 12.71 -12.55 14.56
C LYS A 121 12.94 -11.79 15.87
N LYS A 122 14.15 -11.23 16.02
CA LYS A 122 14.55 -10.43 17.18
C LYS A 122 15.03 -9.03 16.78
N GLY A 123 14.94 -8.10 17.71
CA GLY A 123 15.40 -6.72 17.52
C GLY A 123 14.68 -6.04 16.36
N VAL A 124 15.42 -5.27 15.56
CA VAL A 124 14.87 -4.49 14.45
C VAL A 124 14.23 -5.35 13.34
N LEU A 125 14.63 -6.62 13.23
CA LEU A 125 14.07 -7.55 12.26
C LEU A 125 12.67 -8.07 12.66
N LYS A 126 12.26 -7.89 13.92
CA LYS A 126 10.91 -8.17 14.38
C LYS A 126 10.00 -7.01 14.01
N SER A 127 9.77 -6.82 12.72
CA SER A 127 8.98 -5.73 12.17
C SER A 127 8.31 -6.18 10.88
N ALA A 128 6.99 -6.18 10.85
CA ALA A 128 6.20 -6.46 9.66
C ALA A 128 4.76 -5.95 9.83
N SER A 129 4.15 -5.59 8.73
CA SER A 129 2.70 -5.40 8.62
C SER A 129 2.24 -5.89 7.27
N MET A 130 0.99 -6.33 7.17
CA MET A 130 0.42 -6.86 5.93
C MET A 130 -1.08 -6.64 5.90
N THR A 131 -1.59 -6.26 4.74
CA THR A 131 -3.02 -6.13 4.49
C THR A 131 -3.46 -6.98 3.30
N VAL A 132 -4.73 -7.37 3.32
CA VAL A 132 -5.47 -7.85 2.15
C VAL A 132 -6.60 -6.87 1.89
N VAL A 133 -6.62 -6.32 0.69
CA VAL A 133 -7.62 -5.33 0.26
C VAL A 133 -8.47 -5.91 -0.84
N LYS A 134 -9.79 -5.77 -0.69
CA LYS A 134 -10.79 -6.06 -1.71
C LYS A 134 -10.96 -4.86 -2.63
N THR A 135 -10.60 -4.99 -3.89
CA THR A 135 -10.51 -3.86 -4.83
C THR A 135 -11.87 -3.31 -5.26
N SER A 136 -12.91 -4.13 -5.28
CA SER A 136 -14.26 -3.73 -5.71
C SER A 136 -14.87 -2.60 -4.87
N VAL A 137 -14.36 -2.36 -3.66
CA VAL A 137 -14.82 -1.29 -2.75
C VAL A 137 -14.06 0.03 -2.98
N LEU A 138 -12.86 -0.02 -3.58
CA LEU A 138 -11.96 1.14 -3.71
C LEU A 138 -12.58 2.34 -4.42
N LYS A 139 -13.39 2.12 -5.45
CA LYS A 139 -14.04 3.21 -6.17
C LYS A 139 -15.02 3.97 -5.27
N SER A 140 -15.94 3.27 -4.63
CA SER A 140 -16.92 3.86 -3.72
C SER A 140 -16.25 4.53 -2.52
N PHE A 141 -15.20 3.92 -1.98
CA PHE A 141 -14.38 4.52 -0.93
C PHE A 141 -13.76 5.85 -1.39
N SER A 142 -13.12 5.88 -2.55
CA SER A 142 -12.47 7.08 -3.08
C SER A 142 -13.48 8.21 -3.34
N GLU A 143 -14.64 7.90 -3.91
CA GLU A 143 -15.72 8.87 -4.17
C GLU A 143 -16.25 9.45 -2.85
N SER A 144 -16.54 8.60 -1.86
CA SER A 144 -17.03 9.03 -0.54
C SER A 144 -16.00 9.84 0.25
N LEU A 145 -14.71 9.43 0.17
CA LEU A 145 -13.62 10.19 0.79
C LEU A 145 -13.48 11.58 0.17
N LYS A 146 -13.57 11.69 -1.16
CA LYS A 146 -13.54 12.97 -1.87
C LYS A 146 -14.70 13.87 -1.44
N GLU A 147 -15.89 13.33 -1.30
CA GLU A 147 -17.04 14.07 -0.79
C GLU A 147 -16.84 14.55 0.65
N LEU A 148 -16.29 13.69 1.52
CA LEU A 148 -15.98 14.07 2.90
C LEU A 148 -14.99 15.24 2.94
N ILE A 149 -13.90 15.16 2.18
CA ILE A 149 -12.87 16.22 2.09
C ILE A 149 -13.46 17.54 1.56
N ASN A 150 -14.29 17.49 0.53
CA ASN A 150 -14.87 18.69 -0.08
C ASN A 150 -15.88 19.40 0.82
N HIS A 151 -16.51 18.68 1.74
CA HIS A 151 -17.52 19.24 2.65
C HIS A 151 -16.97 19.69 3.99
N ASP A 152 -15.82 19.21 4.40
CA ASP A 152 -15.17 19.65 5.63
C ASP A 152 -14.01 20.59 5.29
N VAL A 153 -14.29 21.89 5.38
CA VAL A 153 -13.34 22.95 4.96
C VAL A 153 -12.16 23.13 5.91
N THR A 154 -12.16 22.47 7.05
CA THR A 154 -11.04 22.51 8.00
C THR A 154 -9.94 21.59 7.52
N VAL A 155 -8.76 22.16 7.21
CA VAL A 155 -7.55 21.36 6.96
C VAL A 155 -7.21 20.64 8.26
N PRO A 156 -7.26 19.30 8.29
CA PRO A 156 -6.94 18.55 9.50
C PRO A 156 -5.47 18.72 9.90
N ASP A 157 -5.19 18.75 11.19
CA ASP A 157 -3.82 18.67 11.70
C ASP A 157 -3.30 17.24 11.56
N ILE A 158 -2.55 16.98 10.49
CA ILE A 158 -1.98 15.68 10.18
C ILE A 158 -0.82 15.27 11.08
N SER A 159 -0.31 16.18 11.93
CA SER A 159 0.82 15.89 12.84
C SER A 159 0.49 14.82 13.89
N THR A 160 -0.79 14.60 14.15
CA THR A 160 -1.29 13.60 15.11
C THR A 160 -1.54 12.22 14.52
N ILE A 161 -1.40 12.07 13.20
CA ILE A 161 -1.66 10.82 12.50
C ILE A 161 -0.42 9.93 12.51
N LEU A 162 -0.62 8.62 12.63
CA LEU A 162 0.44 7.64 12.46
C LEU A 162 1.07 7.79 11.08
N GLN A 163 2.40 7.91 11.06
CA GLN A 163 3.23 7.97 9.87
C GLN A 163 3.90 6.63 9.66
N TYR A 164 3.85 6.12 8.43
CA TYR A 164 4.42 4.82 8.07
C TYR A 164 5.87 4.92 7.60
N ASP A 165 6.28 6.07 7.07
CA ASP A 165 7.65 6.38 6.71
C ASP A 165 8.30 7.26 7.80
N GLN A 166 9.59 7.01 8.09
CA GLN A 166 10.35 7.77 9.09
C GLN A 166 11.30 8.78 8.43
N GLU A 167 10.97 9.25 7.25
CA GLU A 167 11.70 10.27 6.54
C GLU A 167 11.54 11.64 7.23
N ALA A 168 12.49 12.55 7.03
CA ALA A 168 12.41 13.91 7.60
C ALA A 168 11.17 14.69 7.12
N THR A 169 10.59 14.29 5.98
CA THR A 169 9.28 14.71 5.50
C THR A 169 8.50 13.45 5.19
N SER A 170 7.52 13.12 6.04
CA SER A 170 6.68 11.96 5.85
C SER A 170 5.67 12.18 4.75
N TRP A 171 5.48 11.16 3.92
CA TRP A 171 4.55 11.16 2.79
C TRP A 171 3.41 10.15 2.97
N LEU A 172 3.57 9.19 3.90
CA LEU A 172 2.66 8.07 4.08
C LEU A 172 2.02 8.11 5.46
N PHE A 173 0.74 8.41 5.48
CA PHE A 173 -0.07 8.56 6.68
C PHE A 173 -1.14 7.48 6.76
N ASP A 174 -1.51 7.12 7.99
CA ASP A 174 -2.61 6.19 8.21
C ASP A 174 -3.94 6.79 7.76
N ILE A 175 -4.60 6.10 6.82
CA ILE A 175 -5.85 6.58 6.23
C ILE A 175 -7.00 6.59 7.24
N GLY A 176 -7.03 5.64 8.18
CA GLY A 176 -8.02 5.62 9.25
C GLY A 176 -7.83 6.79 10.21
N GLY A 177 -6.56 7.06 10.58
CA GLY A 177 -6.18 8.25 11.34
C GLY A 177 -6.59 9.54 10.63
N PHE A 178 -6.32 9.64 9.34
CA PHE A 178 -6.74 10.80 8.53
C PHE A 178 -8.26 11.00 8.56
N VAL A 179 -9.03 9.97 8.30
CA VAL A 179 -10.51 10.03 8.34
C VAL A 179 -11.02 10.41 9.73
N SER A 180 -10.33 9.99 10.79
CA SER A 180 -10.70 10.29 12.17
C SER A 180 -10.70 11.78 12.51
N LEU A 181 -9.88 12.57 11.82
CA LEU A 181 -9.75 14.02 12.03
C LEU A 181 -10.96 14.83 11.55
N PHE A 182 -11.77 14.28 10.68
CA PHE A 182 -12.99 14.95 10.21
C PHE A 182 -14.07 14.93 11.29
N LYS A 183 -14.96 15.93 11.25
CA LYS A 183 -16.11 16.01 12.16
C LYS A 183 -17.02 14.80 11.99
N ASN A 184 -17.65 14.39 13.09
CA ASN A 184 -18.65 13.34 13.03
C ASN A 184 -19.81 13.73 12.13
N SER A 185 -20.06 12.90 11.12
CA SER A 185 -21.10 13.10 10.10
C SER A 185 -21.44 11.76 9.46
N GLU A 186 -22.60 11.67 8.85
CA GLU A 186 -22.99 10.48 8.07
C GLU A 186 -21.97 10.14 6.97
N ARG A 187 -21.34 11.18 6.35
CA ARG A 187 -20.28 10.99 5.35
C ARG A 187 -19.05 10.32 5.95
N LYS A 188 -18.62 10.76 7.12
CA LYS A 188 -17.50 10.14 7.83
C LYS A 188 -17.79 8.68 8.18
N GLU A 189 -18.98 8.41 8.70
CA GLU A 189 -19.41 7.04 9.04
C GLU A 189 -19.43 6.14 7.80
N LEU A 190 -19.90 6.65 6.66
CA LEU A 190 -19.87 5.93 5.39
C LEU A 190 -18.43 5.61 4.95
N VAL A 191 -17.52 6.58 5.04
CA VAL A 191 -16.11 6.36 4.69
C VAL A 191 -15.46 5.33 5.59
N ILE A 192 -15.72 5.38 6.91
CA ILE A 192 -15.21 4.38 7.88
C ILE A 192 -15.76 2.99 7.56
N LYS A 193 -17.05 2.90 7.24
CA LYS A 193 -17.67 1.63 6.85
C LYS A 193 -17.01 1.07 5.58
N LEU A 194 -16.85 1.87 4.54
CA LEU A 194 -16.22 1.45 3.29
C LEU A 194 -14.76 1.03 3.50
N LEU A 195 -14.01 1.75 4.35
CA LEU A 195 -12.66 1.36 4.74
C LEU A 195 -12.64 -0.02 5.42
N SER A 196 -13.58 -0.27 6.31
CA SER A 196 -13.73 -1.58 6.96
C SER A 196 -14.14 -2.69 5.98
N ASP A 197 -15.06 -2.40 5.06
CA ASP A 197 -15.52 -3.36 4.03
C ASP A 197 -14.42 -3.69 3.00
N MET A 198 -13.48 -2.77 2.79
CA MET A 198 -12.34 -2.91 1.88
C MET A 198 -11.23 -3.78 2.46
N ILE A 199 -10.95 -3.67 3.76
CA ILE A 199 -9.86 -4.38 4.43
C ILE A 199 -10.34 -5.76 4.88
N LEU A 200 -9.99 -6.80 4.11
CA LEU A 200 -10.35 -8.18 4.46
C LEU A 200 -9.51 -8.69 5.65
N SER A 201 -8.25 -8.34 5.71
CA SER A 201 -7.33 -8.69 6.79
C SER A 201 -6.25 -7.64 6.94
N TYR A 202 -5.90 -7.32 8.18
CA TYR A 202 -4.74 -6.51 8.52
C TYR A 202 -4.08 -7.09 9.77
N ARG A 203 -2.78 -7.30 9.70
CA ARG A 203 -1.97 -7.82 10.81
C ARG A 203 -0.63 -7.09 10.85
N TYR A 204 -0.06 -7.00 12.01
CA TYR A 204 1.26 -6.43 12.24
C TYR A 204 1.95 -7.13 13.42
N VAL A 205 3.27 -7.01 13.43
CA VAL A 205 4.10 -7.52 14.53
C VAL A 205 4.19 -6.47 15.62
N LEU A 206 3.82 -6.84 16.85
CA LEU A 206 4.07 -5.99 18.02
C LEU A 206 5.54 -6.11 18.43
N ARG A 207 6.19 -4.96 18.61
CA ARG A 207 7.56 -4.87 19.17
C ARG A 207 7.54 -4.99 20.68
#